data_17e0991b703dd436c27a97f6347fe252
#
_entry.id   17e0991b703dd436c27a97f6347fe252
#
_cell.length_a   1.000
_cell.length_b   1.000
_cell.length_c   1.000
_cell.angle_alpha   90.00
_cell.angle_beta   90.00
_cell.angle_gamma   90.00
#
_symmetry.space_group_name_H-M   'P 1'
#
loop_
_entity.id
_entity.type
_entity.pdbx_description
1 polymer ?
#
loop_
_entity_poly.entity_id
_entity_poly.type
_entity_poly.pdbx_seq_one_letter_code
_entity_poly.pdbx_strand_id
1 'polypeptide(L)'
;MSKKVKKVAKKPTLAVVGATGAVGTVMLNILSERKDVWGEIRLIASARSAGKKLMCRGEELTVVALSPEAFDGIDVAMFDVPDEVSAEWAPIAVSRGAIVVDNSGAFRMDPKVPLVVPEVNPKDTKKRPKGIISNPNCTTLSMIVAMGALNKKYQLKELVVASYQAASGAGQSGIDALRAQISAVAGTNAGEATGDVRKHVKDSGPFPAPLALNVVPWAGSLKDDGHTSEELKVRNESRKILGMPRLKVSATCVRVPVLTTHSLVVHATFKNDVTRKGAQKLLEKAAGVTLLDDPENKKFPTPNDAVGTDATWVGRVRRSPDDKKSLDLFLCGDNLRKGAALNTAQIAELLAVELTK
;
A
#
# COMPACT_ATOMS: atom_id res chain seq x y z
N MET A 1 37.88 32.04 22.55
CA MET A 1 36.53 31.67 22.08
C MET A 1 36.59 30.27 21.44
N SER A 2 36.19 29.24 22.19
CA SER A 2 36.18 27.87 21.71
C SER A 2 34.97 27.68 20.77
N LYS A 3 35.23 27.42 19.47
CA LYS A 3 34.16 27.05 18.54
C LYS A 3 33.67 25.65 18.91
N LYS A 4 32.48 25.55 19.53
CA LYS A 4 31.76 24.27 19.64
C LYS A 4 31.57 23.69 18.26
N VAL A 5 32.35 22.71 17.90
CA VAL A 5 32.11 21.86 16.72
C VAL A 5 30.79 21.17 16.97
N LYS A 6 29.75 21.55 16.23
CA LYS A 6 28.47 20.81 16.21
C LYS A 6 28.79 19.39 15.72
N LYS A 7 28.68 18.39 16.61
CA LYS A 7 28.72 16.99 16.23
C LYS A 7 27.61 16.76 15.22
N VAL A 8 27.95 16.48 13.97
CA VAL A 8 26.96 16.06 12.97
C VAL A 8 26.35 14.77 13.49
N ALA A 9 25.05 14.76 13.73
CA ALA A 9 24.35 13.57 14.18
C ALA A 9 24.53 12.46 13.13
N LYS A 10 24.94 11.27 13.58
CA LYS A 10 25.11 10.10 12.70
C LYS A 10 23.75 9.76 12.11
N LYS A 11 23.66 9.64 10.77
CA LYS A 11 22.44 9.17 10.11
C LYS A 11 22.18 7.72 10.53
N PRO A 12 20.90 7.35 10.78
CA PRO A 12 20.55 5.97 11.15
C PRO A 12 20.78 5.01 9.97
N THR A 13 21.02 3.74 10.31
CA THR A 13 21.19 2.65 9.37
C THR A 13 19.86 2.01 9.02
N LEU A 14 19.70 1.60 7.76
CA LEU A 14 18.48 1.01 7.23
C LEU A 14 18.74 -0.39 6.67
N ALA A 15 17.89 -1.36 6.98
CA ALA A 15 17.81 -2.62 6.25
C ALA A 15 16.55 -2.65 5.37
N VAL A 16 16.69 -3.20 4.14
CA VAL A 16 15.56 -3.53 3.27
C VAL A 16 15.49 -5.05 3.15
N VAL A 17 14.52 -5.67 3.82
CA VAL A 17 14.31 -7.12 3.87
C VAL A 17 13.28 -7.51 2.83
N GLY A 18 13.65 -8.42 1.92
CA GLY A 18 12.87 -8.72 0.71
C GLY A 18 13.27 -7.85 -0.49
N ALA A 19 14.48 -7.28 -0.48
CA ALA A 19 14.98 -6.31 -1.46
C ALA A 19 14.87 -6.74 -2.94
N THR A 20 14.79 -8.04 -3.21
CA THR A 20 14.71 -8.62 -4.58
C THR A 20 13.27 -8.88 -5.05
N GLY A 21 12.27 -8.61 -4.20
CA GLY A 21 10.85 -8.75 -4.52
C GLY A 21 10.32 -7.57 -5.36
N ALA A 22 9.10 -7.69 -5.87
CA ALA A 22 8.46 -6.63 -6.65
C ALA A 22 8.35 -5.30 -5.89
N VAL A 23 7.88 -5.33 -4.64
CA VAL A 23 7.81 -4.14 -3.78
C VAL A 23 9.19 -3.72 -3.29
N GLY A 24 10.08 -4.69 -2.97
CA GLY A 24 11.46 -4.40 -2.58
C GLY A 24 12.21 -3.57 -3.61
N THR A 25 12.09 -3.92 -4.90
CA THR A 25 12.67 -3.14 -6.00
C THR A 25 12.09 -1.71 -6.05
N VAL A 26 10.79 -1.55 -5.82
CA VAL A 26 10.16 -0.22 -5.75
C VAL A 26 10.67 0.55 -4.52
N MET A 27 10.92 -0.12 -3.38
CA MET A 27 11.53 0.51 -2.20
C MET A 27 12.91 1.10 -2.53
N LEU A 28 13.76 0.37 -3.26
CA LEU A 28 15.09 0.86 -3.65
C LEU A 28 15.00 2.11 -4.55
N ASN A 29 14.07 2.13 -5.49
CA ASN A 29 13.81 3.29 -6.34
C ASN A 29 13.34 4.49 -5.50
N ILE A 30 12.37 4.28 -4.60
CA ILE A 30 11.88 5.32 -3.69
C ILE A 30 13.00 5.89 -2.82
N LEU A 31 13.85 5.04 -2.25
CA LEU A 31 14.99 5.48 -1.45
C LEU A 31 15.99 6.31 -2.26
N SER A 32 16.10 6.04 -3.58
CA SER A 32 16.95 6.81 -4.50
C SER A 32 16.35 8.17 -4.88
N GLU A 33 15.03 8.29 -4.93
CA GLU A 33 14.29 9.51 -5.31
C GLU A 33 14.07 10.47 -4.13
N ARG A 34 14.05 9.95 -2.89
CA ARG A 34 13.67 10.68 -1.69
C ARG A 34 14.87 11.30 -0.96
N LYS A 35 14.57 12.08 0.09
CA LYS A 35 15.61 12.70 0.94
C LYS A 35 16.54 11.65 1.51
N ASP A 36 17.82 11.88 1.36
CA ASP A 36 18.85 11.05 1.95
C ASP A 36 18.97 11.30 3.46
N VAL A 37 18.16 10.57 4.22
CA VAL A 37 18.15 10.59 5.69
C VAL A 37 18.91 9.41 6.31
N TRP A 38 19.37 8.48 5.48
CA TRP A 38 19.99 7.22 5.88
C TRP A 38 21.52 7.27 5.76
N GLY A 39 22.21 6.62 6.70
CA GLY A 39 23.62 6.28 6.58
C GLY A 39 23.82 5.07 5.67
N GLU A 40 24.21 3.94 6.25
CA GLU A 40 24.30 2.65 5.55
C GLU A 40 22.88 2.15 5.17
N ILE A 41 22.76 1.56 3.98
CA ILE A 41 21.59 0.76 3.58
C ILE A 41 22.07 -0.67 3.34
N ARG A 42 21.47 -1.63 4.03
CA ARG A 42 21.75 -3.08 3.89
C ARG A 42 20.59 -3.76 3.19
N LEU A 43 20.88 -4.49 2.12
CA LEU A 43 19.91 -5.26 1.37
C LEU A 43 19.90 -6.69 1.86
N ILE A 44 18.73 -7.18 2.32
CA ILE A 44 18.58 -8.52 2.88
C ILE A 44 17.53 -9.28 2.07
N ALA A 45 17.81 -10.52 1.70
CA ALA A 45 16.85 -11.40 1.05
C ALA A 45 17.16 -12.88 1.37
N SER A 46 16.41 -13.82 0.77
CA SER A 46 16.63 -15.25 0.95
C SER A 46 18.05 -15.64 0.50
N ALA A 47 18.57 -16.75 1.02
CA ALA A 47 19.89 -17.29 0.65
C ALA A 47 20.04 -17.45 -0.87
N ARG A 48 18.98 -17.80 -1.60
CA ARG A 48 18.96 -17.90 -3.07
C ARG A 48 19.30 -16.58 -3.78
N SER A 49 19.03 -15.45 -3.13
CA SER A 49 19.26 -14.12 -3.68
C SER A 49 20.55 -13.46 -3.15
N ALA A 50 21.23 -14.07 -2.19
CA ALA A 50 22.49 -13.57 -1.66
C ALA A 50 23.54 -13.45 -2.77
N GLY A 51 24.37 -12.42 -2.70
CA GLY A 51 25.39 -12.11 -3.70
C GLY A 51 24.86 -11.33 -4.92
N LYS A 52 23.56 -11.22 -5.14
CA LYS A 52 23.02 -10.33 -6.18
C LYS A 52 23.37 -8.88 -5.86
N LYS A 53 23.59 -8.12 -6.92
CA LYS A 53 23.89 -6.68 -6.83
C LYS A 53 22.69 -5.87 -7.29
N LEU A 54 22.28 -4.88 -6.52
CA LEU A 54 21.16 -4.00 -6.82
C LEU A 54 21.57 -2.55 -6.63
N MET A 55 21.05 -1.69 -7.48
CA MET A 55 21.29 -0.24 -7.40
C MET A 55 20.38 0.41 -6.36
N CYS A 56 20.95 1.21 -5.47
CA CYS A 56 20.21 2.08 -4.55
C CYS A 56 21.01 3.36 -4.33
N ARG A 57 20.38 4.53 -4.49
CA ARG A 57 21.01 5.86 -4.35
C ARG A 57 22.27 6.07 -5.22
N GLY A 58 22.31 5.46 -6.40
CA GLY A 58 23.47 5.54 -7.29
C GLY A 58 24.63 4.59 -6.90
N GLU A 59 24.50 3.79 -5.86
CA GLU A 59 25.48 2.82 -5.40
C GLU A 59 25.04 1.40 -5.70
N GLU A 60 25.97 0.53 -6.07
CA GLU A 60 25.73 -0.90 -6.23
C GLU A 60 25.92 -1.59 -4.87
N LEU A 61 24.82 -2.12 -4.32
CA LEU A 61 24.79 -2.78 -3.02
C LEU A 61 24.62 -4.29 -3.21
N THR A 62 25.42 -5.07 -2.45
CA THR A 62 25.33 -6.53 -2.46
C THR A 62 24.25 -7.00 -1.49
N VAL A 63 23.36 -7.87 -1.97
CA VAL A 63 22.32 -8.52 -1.15
C VAL A 63 22.97 -9.55 -0.25
N VAL A 64 22.68 -9.49 1.06
CA VAL A 64 23.10 -10.49 2.05
C VAL A 64 21.97 -11.47 2.35
N ALA A 65 22.34 -12.68 2.76
CA ALA A 65 21.35 -13.67 3.20
C ALA A 65 20.67 -13.24 4.50
N LEU A 66 19.38 -13.57 4.64
CA LEU A 66 18.62 -13.37 5.87
C LEU A 66 19.21 -14.25 6.97
N SER A 67 19.76 -13.63 8.02
CA SER A 67 20.29 -14.25 9.23
C SER A 67 20.16 -13.28 10.40
N PRO A 68 20.26 -13.74 11.67
CA PRO A 68 20.23 -12.82 12.80
C PRO A 68 21.32 -11.76 12.73
N GLU A 69 22.54 -12.11 12.30
CA GLU A 69 23.69 -11.20 12.19
C GLU A 69 23.49 -10.13 11.11
N ALA A 70 22.64 -10.39 10.11
CA ALA A 70 22.30 -9.40 9.08
C ALA A 70 21.64 -8.15 9.66
N PHE A 71 21.11 -8.23 10.89
CA PHE A 71 20.49 -7.10 11.59
C PHE A 71 21.43 -6.37 12.55
N ASP A 72 22.65 -6.84 12.76
CA ASP A 72 23.59 -6.20 13.67
C ASP A 72 23.92 -4.77 13.20
N GLY A 73 23.71 -3.79 14.08
CA GLY A 73 23.94 -2.38 13.80
C GLY A 73 22.85 -1.70 12.93
N ILE A 74 21.73 -2.35 12.67
CA ILE A 74 20.59 -1.77 11.97
C ILE A 74 19.68 -1.02 12.94
N ASP A 75 19.40 0.26 12.67
CA ASP A 75 18.48 1.07 13.46
C ASP A 75 17.02 0.89 13.02
N VAL A 76 16.77 0.77 11.70
CA VAL A 76 15.43 0.57 11.13
C VAL A 76 15.47 -0.54 10.07
N ALA A 77 14.50 -1.44 10.09
CA ALA A 77 14.38 -2.50 9.09
C ALA A 77 12.99 -2.46 8.42
N MET A 78 12.95 -2.21 7.11
CA MET A 78 11.74 -2.30 6.28
C MET A 78 11.59 -3.73 5.77
N PHE A 79 10.48 -4.37 6.10
CA PHE A 79 10.17 -5.75 5.73
C PHE A 79 9.13 -5.79 4.60
N ASP A 80 9.45 -6.51 3.52
CA ASP A 80 8.51 -6.89 2.45
C ASP A 80 8.72 -8.37 2.11
N VAL A 81 8.20 -9.22 2.95
CA VAL A 81 8.32 -10.68 2.88
C VAL A 81 6.97 -11.32 3.19
N PRO A 82 6.77 -12.62 2.91
CA PRO A 82 5.55 -13.34 3.31
C PRO A 82 5.25 -13.24 4.79
N ASP A 83 3.96 -13.36 5.15
CA ASP A 83 3.47 -13.21 6.53
C ASP A 83 4.22 -14.13 7.52
N GLU A 84 4.47 -15.38 7.12
CA GLU A 84 5.17 -16.38 7.95
C GLU A 84 6.63 -15.99 8.20
N VAL A 85 7.30 -15.47 7.16
CA VAL A 85 8.69 -15.01 7.26
C VAL A 85 8.77 -13.78 8.15
N SER A 86 7.83 -12.83 8.01
CA SER A 86 7.81 -11.66 8.87
C SER A 86 7.51 -12.03 10.33
N ALA A 87 6.57 -12.95 10.56
CA ALA A 87 6.22 -13.42 11.90
C ALA A 87 7.43 -14.02 12.64
N GLU A 88 8.31 -14.70 11.92
CA GLU A 88 9.55 -15.27 12.45
C GLU A 88 10.65 -14.21 12.64
N TRP A 89 10.93 -13.44 11.59
CA TRP A 89 12.13 -12.61 11.51
C TRP A 89 12.00 -11.20 12.06
N ALA A 90 10.81 -10.62 12.10
CA ALA A 90 10.65 -9.28 12.65
C ALA A 90 10.97 -9.21 14.16
N PRO A 91 10.55 -10.17 15.01
CA PRO A 91 10.99 -10.23 16.40
C PRO A 91 12.50 -10.42 16.56
N ILE A 92 13.16 -11.19 15.66
CA ILE A 92 14.59 -11.38 15.66
C ILE A 92 15.30 -10.05 15.37
N ALA A 93 14.87 -9.32 14.33
CA ALA A 93 15.41 -8.00 14.02
C ALA A 93 15.29 -7.02 15.20
N VAL A 94 14.14 -7.04 15.89
CA VAL A 94 13.93 -6.22 17.10
C VAL A 94 14.88 -6.65 18.22
N SER A 95 15.11 -7.94 18.43
CA SER A 95 16.06 -8.43 19.47
C SER A 95 17.51 -8.02 19.18
N ARG A 96 17.83 -7.69 17.92
CA ARG A 96 19.12 -7.14 17.48
C ARG A 96 19.19 -5.61 17.50
N GLY A 97 18.13 -4.95 17.97
CA GLY A 97 18.08 -3.50 18.17
C GLY A 97 17.34 -2.69 17.09
N ALA A 98 16.90 -3.32 16.01
CA ALA A 98 16.20 -2.64 14.94
C ALA A 98 14.74 -2.31 15.30
N ILE A 99 14.23 -1.17 14.84
CA ILE A 99 12.79 -0.90 14.77
C ILE A 99 12.31 -1.42 13.43
N VAL A 100 11.30 -2.31 13.44
CA VAL A 100 10.77 -2.93 12.22
C VAL A 100 9.58 -2.15 11.69
N VAL A 101 9.58 -1.87 10.38
CA VAL A 101 8.41 -1.40 9.61
C VAL A 101 7.99 -2.52 8.67
N ASP A 102 6.90 -3.21 9.03
CA ASP A 102 6.48 -4.45 8.39
C ASP A 102 5.36 -4.22 7.37
N ASN A 103 5.61 -4.55 6.10
CA ASN A 103 4.62 -4.50 5.02
C ASN A 103 3.77 -5.77 4.90
N SER A 104 4.08 -6.84 5.63
CA SER A 104 3.29 -8.07 5.65
C SER A 104 1.96 -7.91 6.39
N GLY A 105 1.12 -8.94 6.34
CA GLY A 105 -0.11 -9.01 7.12
C GLY A 105 0.07 -9.49 8.55
N ALA A 106 1.26 -10.00 8.92
CA ALA A 106 1.50 -10.76 10.14
C ALA A 106 1.08 -10.03 11.43
N PHE A 107 1.37 -8.74 11.51
CA PHE A 107 1.16 -7.98 12.74
C PHE A 107 0.07 -6.90 12.65
N ARG A 108 -0.56 -6.71 11.48
CA ARG A 108 -1.48 -5.59 11.25
C ARG A 108 -2.61 -5.51 12.27
N MET A 109 -3.15 -6.64 12.70
CA MET A 109 -4.25 -6.69 13.65
C MET A 109 -3.83 -6.96 15.10
N ASP A 110 -2.53 -7.10 15.39
CA ASP A 110 -2.03 -7.18 16.75
C ASP A 110 -2.29 -5.85 17.50
N PRO A 111 -2.99 -5.86 18.64
CA PRO A 111 -3.31 -4.63 19.37
C PRO A 111 -2.08 -3.90 19.94
N LYS A 112 -0.94 -4.60 20.07
CA LYS A 112 0.32 -4.04 20.54
C LYS A 112 1.22 -3.53 19.41
N VAL A 113 0.79 -3.66 18.15
CA VAL A 113 1.52 -3.18 16.98
C VAL A 113 0.70 -2.09 16.30
N PRO A 114 1.21 -0.85 16.18
CA PRO A 114 0.48 0.21 15.48
C PRO A 114 0.41 -0.06 13.97
N LEU A 115 -0.71 0.29 13.37
CA LEU A 115 -0.94 0.26 11.93
C LEU A 115 -0.96 1.70 11.43
N VAL A 116 0.06 2.11 10.64
CA VAL A 116 0.35 3.53 10.45
C VAL A 116 0.23 3.97 8.99
N VAL A 117 -0.45 5.10 8.81
CA VAL A 117 -0.46 5.90 7.58
C VAL A 117 -0.01 7.32 7.96
N PRO A 118 1.16 7.77 7.51
CA PRO A 118 1.74 9.05 7.95
C PRO A 118 0.84 10.27 7.78
N GLU A 119 -0.03 10.29 6.76
CA GLU A 119 -0.98 11.38 6.53
C GLU A 119 -2.21 11.34 7.46
N VAL A 120 -2.45 10.20 8.13
CA VAL A 120 -3.65 9.97 8.94
C VAL A 120 -3.33 9.93 10.44
N ASN A 121 -2.44 9.02 10.85
CA ASN A 121 -2.13 8.74 12.25
C ASN A 121 -0.61 8.67 12.56
N PRO A 122 0.22 9.63 12.13
CA PRO A 122 1.69 9.56 12.29
C PRO A 122 2.15 9.43 13.74
N LYS A 123 1.37 9.93 14.70
CA LYS A 123 1.72 9.88 16.14
C LYS A 123 1.72 8.45 16.70
N ASP A 124 1.05 7.51 16.03
CA ASP A 124 0.96 6.13 16.49
C ASP A 124 2.29 5.37 16.31
N THR A 125 3.22 5.87 15.49
CA THR A 125 4.60 5.34 15.41
C THR A 125 5.28 5.26 16.77
N LYS A 126 4.92 6.15 17.72
CA LYS A 126 5.47 6.17 19.09
C LYS A 126 4.94 5.06 19.99
N LYS A 127 3.82 4.44 19.63
CA LYS A 127 3.15 3.39 20.41
C LYS A 127 3.52 1.99 19.89
N ARG A 128 4.80 1.63 19.96
CA ARG A 128 5.35 0.38 19.43
C ARG A 128 6.01 -0.52 20.49
N PRO A 129 5.26 -1.02 21.48
CA PRO A 129 5.85 -1.80 22.58
C PRO A 129 6.55 -3.09 22.13
N LYS A 130 6.26 -3.60 20.93
CA LYS A 130 6.93 -4.74 20.32
C LYS A 130 8.11 -4.35 19.40
N GLY A 131 8.48 -3.07 19.29
CA GLY A 131 9.50 -2.60 18.34
C GLY A 131 9.07 -2.69 16.87
N ILE A 132 7.83 -3.09 16.58
CA ILE A 132 7.27 -3.30 15.24
C ILE A 132 6.18 -2.27 14.96
N ILE A 133 6.15 -1.76 13.73
CA ILE A 133 5.10 -0.91 13.16
C ILE A 133 4.62 -1.59 11.88
N SER A 134 3.31 -1.80 11.73
CA SER A 134 2.76 -2.39 10.51
C SER A 134 2.38 -1.34 9.48
N ASN A 135 2.66 -1.66 8.22
CA ASN A 135 2.16 -0.98 7.04
C ASN A 135 0.83 -1.59 6.60
N PRO A 136 -0.20 -0.80 6.29
CA PRO A 136 -1.50 -1.32 5.89
C PRO A 136 -1.49 -2.05 4.53
N ASN A 137 -2.58 -2.77 4.27
CA ASN A 137 -2.89 -3.37 2.99
C ASN A 137 -3.02 -2.32 1.87
N CYS A 138 -2.58 -2.67 0.66
CA CYS A 138 -2.56 -1.77 -0.50
C CYS A 138 -3.94 -1.23 -0.88
N THR A 139 -5.00 -2.04 -0.80
CA THR A 139 -6.36 -1.60 -1.09
C THR A 139 -6.85 -0.60 -0.04
N THR A 140 -6.58 -0.85 1.24
CA THR A 140 -6.86 0.10 2.32
C THR A 140 -6.10 1.42 2.11
N LEU A 141 -4.80 1.36 1.79
CA LEU A 141 -3.95 2.54 1.55
C LEU A 141 -4.46 3.38 0.38
N SER A 142 -4.97 2.76 -0.68
CA SER A 142 -5.49 3.47 -1.85
C SER A 142 -6.68 4.39 -1.56
N MET A 143 -7.36 4.25 -0.41
CA MET A 143 -8.51 5.09 -0.05
C MET A 143 -8.35 5.84 1.28
N ILE A 144 -7.61 5.27 2.25
CA ILE A 144 -7.69 5.73 3.64
C ILE A 144 -7.14 7.14 3.84
N VAL A 145 -6.21 7.59 2.98
CA VAL A 145 -5.66 8.95 3.01
C VAL A 145 -6.77 9.98 2.74
N ALA A 146 -7.55 9.76 1.69
CA ALA A 146 -8.69 10.62 1.34
C ALA A 146 -9.81 10.53 2.38
N MET A 147 -10.14 9.31 2.84
CA MET A 147 -11.18 9.11 3.86
C MET A 147 -10.77 9.73 5.20
N GLY A 148 -9.51 9.64 5.59
CA GLY A 148 -8.98 10.32 6.78
C GLY A 148 -9.10 11.83 6.72
N ALA A 149 -8.82 12.44 5.57
CA ALA A 149 -8.98 13.87 5.36
C ALA A 149 -10.46 14.32 5.48
N LEU A 150 -11.38 13.59 4.87
CA LEU A 150 -12.82 13.88 4.96
C LEU A 150 -13.38 13.64 6.36
N ASN A 151 -12.90 12.59 7.05
CA ASN A 151 -13.34 12.24 8.40
C ASN A 151 -13.08 13.37 9.41
N LYS A 152 -11.97 14.10 9.29
CA LYS A 152 -11.63 15.21 10.21
C LYS A 152 -12.72 16.27 10.30
N LYS A 153 -13.45 16.52 9.19
CA LYS A 153 -14.51 17.54 9.14
C LYS A 153 -15.91 16.95 9.21
N TYR A 154 -16.16 15.88 8.47
CA TYR A 154 -17.52 15.39 8.29
C TYR A 154 -17.89 14.22 9.19
N GLN A 155 -16.94 13.61 9.90
CA GLN A 155 -17.13 12.50 10.82
C GLN A 155 -17.74 11.27 10.13
N LEU A 156 -16.86 10.45 9.58
CA LEU A 156 -17.21 9.23 8.84
C LEU A 156 -18.06 8.28 9.71
N LYS A 157 -19.08 7.67 9.13
CA LYS A 157 -20.00 6.74 9.78
C LYS A 157 -20.01 5.37 9.11
N GLU A 158 -19.95 5.37 7.77
CA GLU A 158 -20.06 4.15 6.97
C GLU A 158 -19.27 4.27 5.67
N LEU A 159 -18.74 3.14 5.20
CA LEU A 159 -18.10 2.98 3.90
C LEU A 159 -18.70 1.77 3.18
N VAL A 160 -19.10 1.96 1.93
CA VAL A 160 -19.35 0.87 0.98
C VAL A 160 -18.31 1.00 -0.11
N VAL A 161 -17.55 -0.06 -0.35
CA VAL A 161 -16.35 -0.07 -1.19
C VAL A 161 -16.43 -1.19 -2.22
N ALA A 162 -16.27 -0.84 -3.50
CA ALA A 162 -15.94 -1.80 -4.54
C ALA A 162 -14.53 -1.49 -5.04
N SER A 163 -13.61 -2.45 -4.92
CA SER A 163 -12.25 -2.27 -5.41
C SER A 163 -12.03 -2.95 -6.75
N TYR A 164 -11.26 -2.29 -7.62
CA TYR A 164 -10.78 -2.79 -8.91
C TYR A 164 -9.26 -2.96 -8.77
N GLN A 165 -8.84 -4.18 -8.39
CA GLN A 165 -7.47 -4.44 -7.99
C GLN A 165 -6.63 -4.97 -9.14
N ALA A 166 -5.49 -4.32 -9.35
CA ALA A 166 -4.50 -4.72 -10.34
C ALA A 166 -3.87 -6.09 -10.05
N ALA A 167 -3.37 -6.72 -11.10
CA ALA A 167 -2.68 -8.01 -11.06
C ALA A 167 -1.45 -8.01 -10.14
N SER A 168 -0.72 -6.90 -10.09
CA SER A 168 0.47 -6.71 -9.24
C SER A 168 0.19 -6.85 -7.73
N GLY A 169 -1.07 -6.77 -7.30
CA GLY A 169 -1.48 -7.10 -5.94
C GLY A 169 -1.28 -8.57 -5.56
N ALA A 170 -1.08 -9.45 -6.55
CA ALA A 170 -0.66 -10.84 -6.37
C ALA A 170 0.86 -11.02 -6.59
N GLY A 171 1.65 -9.93 -6.54
CA GLY A 171 3.09 -9.95 -6.74
C GLY A 171 3.51 -10.10 -8.21
N GLN A 172 4.77 -10.45 -8.42
CA GLN A 172 5.34 -10.63 -9.77
C GLN A 172 4.60 -11.71 -10.56
N SER A 173 4.22 -12.81 -9.92
CA SER A 173 3.47 -13.91 -10.57
C SER A 173 2.13 -13.43 -11.14
N GLY A 174 1.46 -12.49 -10.51
CA GLY A 174 0.22 -11.89 -11.04
C GLY A 174 0.47 -11.04 -12.27
N ILE A 175 1.54 -10.25 -12.28
CA ILE A 175 1.96 -9.46 -13.45
C ILE A 175 2.28 -10.37 -14.63
N ASP A 176 3.08 -11.40 -14.42
CA ASP A 176 3.53 -12.34 -15.44
C ASP A 176 2.35 -13.11 -16.01
N ALA A 177 1.45 -13.60 -15.15
CA ALA A 177 0.24 -14.31 -15.58
C ALA A 177 -0.65 -13.41 -16.45
N LEU A 178 -0.92 -12.17 -16.04
CA LEU A 178 -1.75 -11.27 -16.85
C LEU A 178 -1.10 -10.95 -18.21
N ARG A 179 0.22 -10.71 -18.25
CA ARG A 179 0.93 -10.49 -19.53
C ARG A 179 0.83 -11.69 -20.46
N ALA A 180 1.04 -12.90 -19.94
CA ALA A 180 0.90 -14.13 -20.71
C ALA A 180 -0.54 -14.32 -21.23
N GLN A 181 -1.53 -14.05 -20.39
CA GLN A 181 -2.95 -14.15 -20.77
C GLN A 181 -3.35 -13.12 -21.83
N ILE A 182 -2.88 -11.87 -21.72
CA ILE A 182 -3.11 -10.83 -22.76
C ILE A 182 -2.52 -11.31 -24.11
N SER A 183 -1.31 -11.86 -24.11
CA SER A 183 -0.70 -12.40 -25.31
C SER A 183 -1.47 -13.58 -25.90
N ALA A 184 -2.02 -14.45 -25.04
CA ALA A 184 -2.79 -15.63 -25.46
C ALA A 184 -4.15 -15.27 -26.10
N VAL A 185 -4.76 -14.15 -25.72
CA VAL A 185 -6.07 -13.72 -26.27
C VAL A 185 -5.93 -12.74 -27.43
N ALA A 186 -4.76 -12.16 -27.66
CA ALA A 186 -4.52 -11.20 -28.72
C ALA A 186 -4.80 -11.81 -30.12
N GLY A 187 -5.59 -11.11 -30.92
CA GLY A 187 -5.95 -11.57 -32.29
C GLY A 187 -6.93 -12.74 -32.36
N THR A 188 -7.52 -13.13 -31.23
CA THR A 188 -8.58 -14.15 -31.16
C THR A 188 -9.95 -13.52 -30.97
N ASN A 189 -11.02 -14.31 -30.99
CA ASN A 189 -12.37 -13.88 -30.65
C ASN A 189 -12.68 -13.99 -29.15
N ALA A 190 -11.67 -14.16 -28.31
CA ALA A 190 -11.85 -14.23 -26.86
C ALA A 190 -12.52 -12.95 -26.33
N GLY A 191 -13.56 -13.11 -25.49
CA GLY A 191 -14.33 -11.97 -24.95
C GLY A 191 -15.41 -11.40 -25.85
N GLU A 192 -15.52 -11.86 -27.11
CA GLU A 192 -16.66 -11.55 -27.97
C GLU A 192 -17.88 -12.43 -27.60
N ALA A 193 -19.04 -12.17 -28.19
CA ALA A 193 -20.29 -12.83 -27.84
C ALA A 193 -20.24 -14.37 -27.85
N THR A 194 -19.40 -14.96 -28.72
CA THR A 194 -19.19 -16.41 -28.83
C THR A 194 -17.81 -16.89 -28.38
N GLY A 195 -16.95 -15.96 -27.93
CA GLY A 195 -15.57 -16.22 -27.58
C GLY A 195 -15.37 -16.42 -26.07
N ASP A 196 -15.10 -17.64 -25.64
CA ASP A 196 -14.77 -17.97 -24.25
C ASP A 196 -13.25 -17.83 -24.01
N VAL A 197 -12.86 -16.89 -23.16
CA VAL A 197 -11.45 -16.63 -22.76
C VAL A 197 -10.75 -17.91 -22.28
N ARG A 198 -11.46 -18.82 -21.59
CA ARG A 198 -10.93 -20.10 -21.08
C ARG A 198 -10.46 -21.06 -22.17
N LYS A 199 -10.91 -20.87 -23.39
CA LYS A 199 -10.43 -21.66 -24.54
C LYS A 199 -8.99 -21.32 -24.94
N HIS A 200 -8.59 -20.04 -24.69
CA HIS A 200 -7.28 -19.50 -25.06
C HIS A 200 -6.32 -19.45 -23.85
N VAL A 201 -6.85 -19.18 -22.65
CA VAL A 201 -6.06 -19.10 -21.40
C VAL A 201 -6.18 -20.41 -20.64
N LYS A 202 -5.10 -21.18 -20.59
CA LYS A 202 -5.05 -22.49 -19.90
C LYS A 202 -4.55 -22.39 -18.47
N ASP A 203 -3.75 -21.36 -18.16
CA ASP A 203 -3.21 -21.12 -16.83
C ASP A 203 -3.72 -19.75 -16.32
N SER A 204 -4.47 -19.80 -15.25
CA SER A 204 -4.94 -18.58 -14.56
C SER A 204 -3.89 -17.94 -13.66
N GLY A 205 -2.73 -18.58 -13.46
CA GLY A 205 -1.70 -18.14 -12.53
C GLY A 205 -2.24 -18.11 -11.08
N PRO A 206 -1.97 -17.04 -10.32
CA PRO A 206 -2.43 -16.94 -8.92
C PRO A 206 -3.91 -16.57 -8.78
N PHE A 207 -4.67 -16.46 -9.89
CA PHE A 207 -6.08 -16.08 -9.88
C PHE A 207 -6.99 -17.31 -9.99
N PRO A 208 -8.19 -17.28 -9.38
CA PRO A 208 -9.13 -18.41 -9.46
C PRO A 208 -9.78 -18.58 -10.84
N ALA A 209 -9.60 -17.60 -11.75
CA ALA A 209 -10.07 -17.63 -13.13
C ALA A 209 -9.16 -16.76 -14.01
N PRO A 210 -9.17 -16.93 -15.36
CA PRO A 210 -8.47 -16.03 -16.27
C PRO A 210 -8.83 -14.58 -16.03
N LEU A 211 -7.81 -13.71 -15.97
CA LEU A 211 -7.99 -12.29 -15.67
C LEU A 211 -8.08 -11.43 -16.95
N ALA A 212 -7.36 -11.80 -18.04
CA ALA A 212 -7.45 -11.07 -19.29
C ALA A 212 -8.89 -11.05 -19.83
N LEU A 213 -9.38 -9.87 -20.23
CA LEU A 213 -10.74 -9.63 -20.70
C LEU A 213 -11.83 -10.06 -19.70
N ASN A 214 -11.53 -10.08 -18.41
CA ASN A 214 -12.44 -10.57 -17.37
C ASN A 214 -12.35 -9.71 -16.11
N VAL A 215 -13.34 -9.84 -15.23
CA VAL A 215 -13.32 -9.34 -13.85
C VAL A 215 -13.56 -10.53 -12.91
N VAL A 216 -12.74 -10.64 -11.88
CA VAL A 216 -12.78 -11.76 -10.94
C VAL A 216 -13.13 -11.24 -9.55
N PRO A 217 -14.36 -11.48 -9.04
CA PRO A 217 -14.81 -10.95 -7.74
C PRO A 217 -14.22 -11.78 -6.58
N TRP A 218 -12.89 -11.87 -6.56
CA TRP A 218 -12.14 -12.63 -5.58
C TRP A 218 -10.73 -12.08 -5.41
N ALA A 219 -10.35 -11.76 -4.18
CA ALA A 219 -8.98 -11.41 -3.82
C ALA A 219 -8.63 -11.95 -2.43
N GLY A 220 -7.50 -12.67 -2.34
CA GLY A 220 -7.06 -13.32 -1.11
C GLY A 220 -7.72 -14.68 -0.85
N SER A 221 -7.73 -15.12 0.41
CA SER A 221 -8.27 -16.40 0.84
C SER A 221 -9.71 -16.28 1.37
N LEU A 222 -10.49 -17.37 1.26
CA LEU A 222 -11.83 -17.45 1.87
C LEU A 222 -11.73 -17.34 3.39
N LYS A 223 -12.66 -16.61 3.98
CA LYS A 223 -12.89 -16.45 5.43
C LYS A 223 -14.34 -16.75 5.75
N ASP A 224 -14.72 -16.56 7.01
CA ASP A 224 -16.08 -16.82 7.49
C ASP A 224 -17.13 -16.00 6.74
N ASP A 225 -18.35 -16.51 6.67
CA ASP A 225 -19.51 -15.89 6.02
C ASP A 225 -19.30 -15.51 4.54
N GLY A 226 -18.41 -16.23 3.83
CA GLY A 226 -18.16 -16.02 2.42
C GLY A 226 -17.30 -14.80 2.09
N HIS A 227 -16.77 -14.10 3.09
CA HIS A 227 -15.83 -12.99 2.85
C HIS A 227 -14.48 -13.48 2.38
N THR A 228 -13.78 -12.63 1.62
CA THR A 228 -12.36 -12.84 1.35
C THR A 228 -11.49 -12.11 2.38
N SER A 229 -10.25 -12.56 2.53
CA SER A 229 -9.29 -11.91 3.43
C SER A 229 -9.07 -10.44 3.07
N GLU A 230 -9.10 -10.07 1.78
CA GLU A 230 -8.94 -8.67 1.35
C GLU A 230 -10.12 -7.79 1.82
N GLU A 231 -11.34 -8.27 1.72
CA GLU A 231 -12.52 -7.54 2.17
C GLU A 231 -12.48 -7.27 3.67
N LEU A 232 -12.08 -8.28 4.46
CA LEU A 232 -11.91 -8.12 5.91
C LEU A 232 -10.73 -7.19 6.27
N LYS A 233 -9.64 -7.19 5.48
CA LYS A 233 -8.54 -6.22 5.66
C LYS A 233 -9.03 -4.80 5.47
N VAL A 234 -9.76 -4.49 4.38
CA VAL A 234 -10.33 -3.16 4.14
C VAL A 234 -11.15 -2.70 5.35
N ARG A 235 -12.02 -3.56 5.90
CA ARG A 235 -12.83 -3.26 7.07
C ARG A 235 -12.00 -3.04 8.34
N ASN A 236 -11.19 -4.01 8.69
CA ASN A 236 -10.53 -4.05 10.00
C ASN A 236 -9.40 -3.02 10.09
N GLU A 237 -8.63 -2.87 9.01
CA GLU A 237 -7.54 -1.89 8.95
C GLU A 237 -8.07 -0.46 8.94
N SER A 238 -9.14 -0.16 8.18
CA SER A 238 -9.78 1.17 8.21
C SER A 238 -10.22 1.55 9.63
N ARG A 239 -10.81 0.61 10.38
CA ARG A 239 -11.20 0.81 11.77
C ARG A 239 -10.01 1.14 12.67
N LYS A 240 -8.92 0.40 12.51
CA LYS A 240 -7.71 0.55 13.32
C LYS A 240 -6.98 1.86 13.02
N ILE A 241 -6.76 2.17 11.74
CA ILE A 241 -6.05 3.39 11.30
C ILE A 241 -6.80 4.65 11.72
N LEU A 242 -8.14 4.66 11.56
CA LEU A 242 -8.97 5.81 11.90
C LEU A 242 -9.30 5.91 13.40
N GLY A 243 -8.96 4.90 14.20
CA GLY A 243 -9.36 4.83 15.62
C GLY A 243 -10.89 4.70 15.81
N MET A 244 -11.58 4.06 14.85
CA MET A 244 -13.04 3.97 14.78
C MET A 244 -13.52 2.51 14.82
N PRO A 245 -13.49 1.83 15.95
CA PRO A 245 -13.79 0.39 16.05
C PRO A 245 -15.21 0.00 15.60
N ARG A 246 -16.13 0.95 15.62
CA ARG A 246 -17.55 0.76 15.21
C ARG A 246 -17.86 1.27 13.82
N LEU A 247 -16.86 1.70 13.03
CA LEU A 247 -17.07 2.12 11.64
C LEU A 247 -17.71 0.96 10.85
N LYS A 248 -18.83 1.22 10.20
CA LYS A 248 -19.45 0.26 9.30
C LYS A 248 -18.67 0.25 7.98
N VAL A 249 -18.26 -0.92 7.51
CA VAL A 249 -17.56 -1.07 6.24
C VAL A 249 -18.06 -2.33 5.56
N SER A 250 -18.56 -2.18 4.34
CA SER A 250 -18.87 -3.27 3.41
C SER A 250 -17.91 -3.15 2.22
N ALA A 251 -17.19 -4.20 1.91
CA ALA A 251 -16.23 -4.21 0.82
C ALA A 251 -16.46 -5.40 -0.10
N THR A 252 -16.35 -5.16 -1.41
CA THR A 252 -16.25 -6.21 -2.44
C THR A 252 -14.93 -6.01 -3.18
N CYS A 253 -14.07 -7.02 -3.18
CA CYS A 253 -12.75 -6.95 -3.77
C CYS A 253 -12.70 -7.71 -5.09
N VAL A 254 -12.46 -6.99 -6.19
CA VAL A 254 -12.48 -7.52 -7.55
C VAL A 254 -11.11 -7.38 -8.20
N ARG A 255 -10.59 -8.43 -8.82
CA ARG A 255 -9.42 -8.36 -9.71
C ARG A 255 -9.85 -7.93 -11.10
N VAL A 256 -9.10 -7.02 -11.69
CA VAL A 256 -9.32 -6.48 -13.04
C VAL A 256 -8.06 -6.61 -13.90
N PRO A 257 -8.17 -6.61 -15.25
CA PRO A 257 -7.03 -6.81 -16.14
C PRO A 257 -6.17 -5.53 -16.29
N VAL A 258 -5.73 -5.01 -15.16
CA VAL A 258 -4.82 -3.87 -15.02
C VAL A 258 -3.54 -4.38 -14.36
N LEU A 259 -2.37 -4.02 -14.88
CA LEU A 259 -1.09 -4.53 -14.35
C LEU A 259 -0.76 -3.94 -12.99
N THR A 260 -0.85 -2.62 -12.86
CA THR A 260 -0.50 -1.86 -11.63
C THR A 260 -1.53 -0.77 -11.40
N THR A 261 -1.72 -0.37 -10.16
CA THR A 261 -2.70 0.61 -9.69
C THR A 261 -4.04 -0.01 -9.31
N HIS A 262 -4.38 0.08 -8.03
CA HIS A 262 -5.72 -0.24 -7.55
C HIS A 262 -6.64 0.96 -7.72
N SER A 263 -7.88 0.69 -8.15
CA SER A 263 -8.94 1.69 -8.16
C SER A 263 -10.08 1.27 -7.24
N LEU A 264 -10.85 2.24 -6.76
CA LEU A 264 -11.98 1.99 -5.86
C LEU A 264 -13.14 2.94 -6.19
N VAL A 265 -14.34 2.40 -6.16
CA VAL A 265 -15.56 3.18 -5.98
C VAL A 265 -15.92 3.14 -4.50
N VAL A 266 -16.12 4.32 -3.92
CA VAL A 266 -16.45 4.45 -2.50
C VAL A 266 -17.69 5.29 -2.33
N HIS A 267 -18.70 4.71 -1.67
CA HIS A 267 -19.82 5.45 -1.08
C HIS A 267 -19.51 5.67 0.40
N ALA A 268 -19.35 6.92 0.80
CA ALA A 268 -18.99 7.31 2.15
C ALA A 268 -20.11 8.09 2.81
N THR A 269 -20.64 7.58 3.93
CA THR A 269 -21.67 8.26 4.74
C THR A 269 -21.03 8.90 5.98
N PHE A 270 -21.41 10.13 6.27
CA PHE A 270 -20.89 10.95 7.35
C PHE A 270 -21.97 11.28 8.39
N LYS A 271 -21.57 11.81 9.55
CA LYS A 271 -22.53 12.35 10.52
C LYS A 271 -23.04 13.73 10.14
N ASN A 272 -22.14 14.55 9.57
CA ASN A 272 -22.42 15.93 9.18
C ASN A 272 -22.78 16.02 7.70
N ASP A 273 -23.58 17.00 7.35
CA ASP A 273 -23.92 17.29 5.95
C ASP A 273 -22.65 17.62 5.16
N VAL A 274 -22.56 17.11 3.94
CA VAL A 274 -21.43 17.26 3.05
C VAL A 274 -21.86 17.90 1.73
N THR A 275 -21.00 18.76 1.18
CA THR A 275 -21.19 19.32 -0.16
C THR A 275 -20.04 18.91 -1.06
N ARG A 276 -20.31 18.75 -2.37
CA ARG A 276 -19.27 18.45 -3.36
C ARG A 276 -18.11 19.45 -3.27
N LYS A 277 -18.40 20.75 -3.35
CA LYS A 277 -17.37 21.82 -3.27
C LYS A 277 -16.59 21.79 -1.95
N GLY A 278 -17.25 21.52 -0.85
CA GLY A 278 -16.61 21.42 0.47
C GLY A 278 -15.66 20.22 0.57
N ALA A 279 -16.04 19.07 0.01
CA ALA A 279 -15.23 17.88 -0.06
C ALA A 279 -14.01 18.09 -1.00
N GLN A 280 -14.22 18.62 -2.20
CA GLN A 280 -13.15 18.95 -3.15
C GLN A 280 -12.10 19.85 -2.49
N LYS A 281 -12.51 20.93 -1.84
CA LYS A 281 -11.62 21.89 -1.16
C LYS A 281 -10.78 21.27 -0.04
N LEU A 282 -11.28 20.21 0.63
CA LEU A 282 -10.53 19.47 1.62
C LEU A 282 -9.53 18.51 0.96
N LEU A 283 -9.95 17.82 -0.09
CA LEU A 283 -9.14 16.85 -0.81
C LEU A 283 -7.96 17.53 -1.53
N GLU A 284 -8.17 18.70 -2.14
CA GLU A 284 -7.10 19.51 -2.75
C GLU A 284 -5.97 19.87 -1.78
N LYS A 285 -6.32 20.04 -0.49
CA LYS A 285 -5.36 20.43 0.55
C LYS A 285 -4.80 19.23 1.34
N ALA A 286 -5.33 18.04 1.09
CA ALA A 286 -4.93 16.87 1.84
C ALA A 286 -3.56 16.36 1.38
N ALA A 287 -2.63 16.21 2.32
CA ALA A 287 -1.33 15.60 2.03
C ALA A 287 -1.53 14.19 1.46
N GLY A 288 -0.78 13.84 0.42
CA GLY A 288 -0.85 12.54 -0.23
C GLY A 288 -2.09 12.33 -1.11
N VAL A 289 -2.88 13.37 -1.39
CA VAL A 289 -4.03 13.34 -2.29
C VAL A 289 -3.80 14.26 -3.50
N THR A 290 -4.16 13.78 -4.67
CA THR A 290 -4.27 14.58 -5.90
C THR A 290 -5.73 14.56 -6.36
N LEU A 291 -6.37 15.72 -6.43
CA LEU A 291 -7.73 15.84 -6.93
C LEU A 291 -7.72 16.12 -8.44
N LEU A 292 -8.37 15.24 -9.21
CA LEU A 292 -8.66 15.43 -10.64
C LEU A 292 -10.16 15.23 -10.86
N ASP A 293 -10.95 16.29 -10.76
CA ASP A 293 -12.42 16.20 -10.76
C ASP A 293 -13.08 17.37 -11.53
N ASP A 294 -12.96 17.32 -12.85
CA ASP A 294 -13.59 18.25 -13.79
C ASP A 294 -14.50 17.48 -14.76
N PRO A 295 -15.73 17.14 -14.35
CA PRO A 295 -16.63 16.32 -15.14
C PRO A 295 -17.16 17.02 -16.41
N GLU A 296 -17.19 18.35 -16.44
CA GLU A 296 -17.61 19.11 -17.61
C GLU A 296 -16.65 18.90 -18.78
N ASN A 297 -15.35 18.83 -18.49
CA ASN A 297 -14.31 18.52 -19.44
C ASN A 297 -13.91 17.01 -19.45
N LYS A 298 -14.70 16.13 -18.83
CA LYS A 298 -14.48 14.68 -18.74
C LYS A 298 -13.10 14.32 -18.13
N LYS A 299 -12.59 15.16 -17.20
CA LYS A 299 -11.32 14.90 -16.50
C LYS A 299 -11.60 14.20 -15.17
N PHE A 300 -11.05 13.03 -15.02
CA PHE A 300 -11.13 12.16 -13.83
C PHE A 300 -9.91 11.24 -13.79
N PRO A 301 -9.49 10.78 -12.62
CA PRO A 301 -8.31 9.92 -12.53
C PRO A 301 -8.59 8.51 -13.07
N THR A 302 -7.56 7.93 -13.66
CA THR A 302 -7.51 6.55 -14.13
C THR A 302 -6.25 5.86 -13.60
N PRO A 303 -6.12 4.53 -13.69
CA PRO A 303 -4.87 3.84 -13.37
C PRO A 303 -3.65 4.40 -14.10
N ASN A 304 -3.82 4.90 -15.34
CA ASN A 304 -2.71 5.47 -16.13
C ASN A 304 -2.20 6.80 -15.57
N ASP A 305 -3.05 7.56 -14.86
CA ASP A 305 -2.64 8.81 -14.21
C ASP A 305 -1.90 8.54 -12.89
N ALA A 306 -2.28 7.46 -12.20
CA ALA A 306 -1.80 7.15 -10.86
C ALA A 306 -0.53 6.29 -10.84
N VAL A 307 -0.29 5.46 -11.87
CA VAL A 307 0.88 4.58 -11.93
C VAL A 307 2.19 5.36 -11.86
N GLY A 308 3.11 4.92 -11.03
CA GLY A 308 4.41 5.58 -10.81
C GLY A 308 4.34 6.85 -9.97
N THR A 309 3.16 7.26 -9.49
CA THR A 309 3.00 8.46 -8.64
C THR A 309 2.84 8.11 -7.16
N ASP A 310 3.13 9.08 -6.30
CA ASP A 310 3.10 8.92 -4.84
C ASP A 310 1.72 9.19 -4.22
N ALA A 311 0.83 9.85 -4.95
CA ALA A 311 -0.46 10.30 -4.43
C ALA A 311 -1.57 9.26 -4.60
N THR A 312 -2.57 9.34 -3.72
CA THR A 312 -3.91 8.81 -3.99
C THR A 312 -4.66 9.83 -4.85
N TRP A 313 -5.02 9.44 -6.06
CA TRP A 313 -5.80 10.26 -6.98
C TRP A 313 -7.28 10.11 -6.68
N VAL A 314 -7.99 11.23 -6.62
CA VAL A 314 -9.42 11.28 -6.31
C VAL A 314 -10.15 12.08 -7.37
N GLY A 315 -11.27 11.56 -7.82
CA GLY A 315 -12.17 12.26 -8.73
C GLY A 315 -13.59 11.73 -8.66
N ARG A 316 -14.42 12.19 -9.57
CA ARG A 316 -15.84 11.81 -9.59
C ARG A 316 -16.54 12.07 -8.25
N VAL A 317 -16.15 13.15 -7.56
CA VAL A 317 -16.73 13.55 -6.27
C VAL A 317 -18.16 14.04 -6.50
N ARG A 318 -19.12 13.30 -5.97
CA ARG A 318 -20.55 13.60 -6.08
C ARG A 318 -21.21 13.48 -4.71
N ARG A 319 -22.10 14.42 -4.39
CA ARG A 319 -23.03 14.20 -3.28
C ARG A 319 -24.08 13.20 -3.72
N SER A 320 -24.46 12.25 -2.86
CA SER A 320 -25.60 11.38 -3.12
C SER A 320 -26.85 12.21 -3.36
N PRO A 321 -27.68 11.91 -4.38
CA PRO A 321 -28.94 12.63 -4.60
C PRO A 321 -29.92 12.43 -3.45
N ASP A 322 -29.91 11.27 -2.80
CA ASP A 322 -30.89 10.87 -1.80
C ASP A 322 -30.44 11.15 -0.35
N ASP A 323 -29.13 11.37 -0.13
CA ASP A 323 -28.59 11.64 1.21
C ASP A 323 -27.56 12.77 1.20
N LYS A 324 -27.91 13.89 1.85
CA LYS A 324 -27.01 15.04 2.00
C LYS A 324 -25.75 14.77 2.86
N LYS A 325 -25.69 13.61 3.51
CA LYS A 325 -24.56 13.18 4.33
C LYS A 325 -23.66 12.17 3.63
N SER A 326 -23.91 11.84 2.37
CA SER A 326 -23.16 10.85 1.62
C SER A 326 -22.48 11.41 0.38
N LEU A 327 -21.29 10.89 0.10
CA LEU A 327 -20.50 11.16 -1.10
C LEU A 327 -20.21 9.87 -1.84
N ASP A 328 -20.23 9.95 -3.17
CA ASP A 328 -19.65 8.96 -4.07
C ASP A 328 -18.36 9.50 -4.66
N LEU A 329 -17.31 8.68 -4.63
CA LEU A 329 -15.99 9.02 -5.12
C LEU A 329 -15.41 7.88 -5.94
N PHE A 330 -14.52 8.24 -6.88
CA PHE A 330 -13.60 7.31 -7.51
C PHE A 330 -12.18 7.65 -7.07
N LEU A 331 -11.45 6.63 -6.67
CA LEU A 331 -10.06 6.78 -6.22
C LEU A 331 -9.18 5.79 -6.97
N CYS A 332 -7.93 6.16 -7.21
CA CYS A 332 -6.91 5.22 -7.64
C CYS A 332 -5.53 5.59 -7.06
N GLY A 333 -4.70 4.60 -6.86
CA GLY A 333 -3.36 4.78 -6.31
C GLY A 333 -2.45 3.62 -6.69
N ASP A 334 -1.18 3.92 -6.91
CA ASP A 334 -0.17 2.89 -7.20
C ASP A 334 -0.01 1.96 -5.99
N ASN A 335 -0.44 0.72 -6.17
CA ASN A 335 -0.45 -0.28 -5.10
C ASN A 335 0.94 -0.78 -4.70
N LEU A 336 1.95 -0.57 -5.53
CA LEU A 336 3.34 -0.89 -5.22
C LEU A 336 4.07 0.29 -4.56
N ARG A 337 3.68 1.55 -4.90
CA ARG A 337 4.23 2.77 -4.29
C ARG A 337 3.48 3.13 -3.01
N LYS A 338 2.47 4.01 -3.07
CA LYS A 338 1.73 4.41 -1.85
C LYS A 338 1.07 3.22 -1.18
N GLY A 339 0.62 2.24 -1.94
CA GLY A 339 0.01 1.01 -1.42
C GLY A 339 0.97 0.10 -0.63
N ALA A 340 2.29 0.29 -0.71
CA ALA A 340 3.28 -0.57 -0.07
C ALA A 340 4.59 0.17 0.23
N ALA A 341 5.49 0.25 -0.76
CA ALA A 341 6.87 0.72 -0.62
C ALA A 341 6.97 2.15 -0.08
N LEU A 342 6.20 3.08 -0.62
CA LEU A 342 6.25 4.47 -0.21
C LEU A 342 5.75 4.68 1.22
N ASN A 343 4.62 4.07 1.57
CA ASN A 343 4.09 4.22 2.94
C ASN A 343 5.05 3.64 3.97
N THR A 344 5.70 2.49 3.65
CA THR A 344 6.75 1.89 4.48
C THR A 344 7.95 2.84 4.63
N ALA A 345 8.44 3.42 3.51
CA ALA A 345 9.53 4.39 3.54
C ALA A 345 9.17 5.66 4.32
N GLN A 346 7.96 6.19 4.16
CA GLN A 346 7.49 7.36 4.91
C GLN A 346 7.43 7.08 6.42
N ILE A 347 7.00 5.88 6.85
CA ILE A 347 7.03 5.48 8.26
C ILE A 347 8.48 5.42 8.74
N ALA A 348 9.38 4.81 7.97
CA ALA A 348 10.80 4.71 8.30
C ALA A 348 11.45 6.11 8.42
N GLU A 349 11.10 7.06 7.54
CA GLU A 349 11.58 8.45 7.62
C GLU A 349 11.13 9.16 8.92
N LEU A 350 9.91 8.89 9.41
CA LEU A 350 9.48 9.42 10.72
C LEU A 350 10.35 8.88 11.85
N LEU A 351 10.79 7.61 11.77
CA LEU A 351 11.71 7.00 12.72
C LEU A 351 13.12 7.60 12.60
N ALA A 352 13.61 7.83 11.39
CA ALA A 352 14.92 8.46 11.18
C ALA A 352 14.98 9.84 11.83
N VAL A 353 13.90 10.64 11.70
CA VAL A 353 13.78 11.95 12.37
C VAL A 353 13.73 11.81 13.89
N GLU A 354 13.11 10.75 14.42
CA GLU A 354 13.08 10.48 15.87
C GLU A 354 14.47 10.11 16.40
N LEU A 355 15.20 9.26 15.70
CA LEU A 355 16.51 8.74 16.09
C LEU A 355 17.65 9.78 15.98
N THR A 356 17.44 10.86 15.24
CA THR A 356 18.44 11.93 15.04
C THR A 356 18.24 13.15 15.95
N LYS A 357 17.23 13.15 16.81
CA LYS A 357 16.95 14.17 17.82
C LYS A 357 17.67 13.90 19.12
#